data_7ce8648058e83426e6a64737c5de01d8
#
_entry.id   7ce8648058e83426e6a64737c5de01d8
#
_cell.length_a   1.000
_cell.length_b   1.000
_cell.length_c   1.000
_cell.angle_alpha   90.00
_cell.angle_beta   90.00
_cell.angle_gamma   90.00
#
_symmetry.space_group_name_H-M   'P 1'
#
loop_
_entity.id
_entity.type
_entity.pdbx_description
1 polymer ?
#
loop_
_entity_poly.entity_id
_entity_poly.type
_entity_poly.pdbx_seq_one_letter_code
_entity_poly.pdbx_strand_id
1 'polypeptide(L)'
;MSEPKRNAPRPHGPGRGMMPIEKAKDFKDSFKKLISYLSPFKFKILIVVIFAALSTVFTIVGPKILAKATDELTAGLMRIITGAAEGIDFGYIAKVLLFLVGLYALSALFSYIQGFTMSGVSAKVSYNMRRAIMEKIDRLSVSYFHKTSQGDVLSRITNDVDTLSQSLNQSITQLITSVCSIIGVLIMMLSISWQLTLVALCIVPISLLLVGRIVKSSQKYFVGQQEYLGAVNGHVEEMYGGHVVVKAFNGEARSMEKFECENEKLYNAGWKSEFLSGLMQPIMGFVGNLGYVVVCILGASMAAGGSMTIGGIQAFIQYLRSFTQPITQMASISSQVQRTMAAAERIFNFLDEPEIVEKTPKYTVESSNIRGDIRFDHVCFGYEDTDETVIHDFSADVKAGQKIAIVGPTGAGKTTMVKLLMRFHDLKSGKIYLDGKDITEFARGDLRKEFGMVLQDTWLYSGTIMENIRYGRLDATDEEVIQAAKAAQVDHFVRTLPDGYNTILNEEATNVSQGQKQLLTIARAILSDSRIMILDEATSSVDTRTELSIQTAMDNLMRGRTSFIIAHRLSTIRNADLILCMKDGDIVEQGTHEELLAKNGFYANLYNSQFEHAEESA
;
A
#
# COMPACT_ATOMS: atom_id res chain seq x y z
N MET A 1 -24.70 7.30 -39.70
CA MET A 1 -24.55 6.12 -38.85
C MET A 1 -23.23 6.28 -38.14
N SER A 2 -23.26 6.68 -36.88
CA SER A 2 -22.08 6.95 -36.04
C SER A 2 -21.72 5.66 -35.29
N GLU A 3 -20.47 5.21 -35.44
CA GLU A 3 -19.93 4.06 -34.71
C GLU A 3 -19.80 4.36 -33.20
N PRO A 4 -20.10 3.41 -32.31
CA PRO A 4 -19.90 3.58 -30.89
C PRO A 4 -18.41 3.42 -30.51
N LYS A 5 -17.86 4.41 -29.80
CA LYS A 5 -16.52 4.38 -29.22
C LYS A 5 -16.40 3.22 -28.23
N ARG A 6 -15.64 2.18 -28.58
CA ARG A 6 -15.19 1.13 -27.66
C ARG A 6 -14.22 1.74 -26.66
N ASN A 7 -14.61 1.74 -25.38
CA ASN A 7 -13.69 1.98 -24.29
C ASN A 7 -12.76 0.77 -24.14
N ALA A 8 -11.50 0.94 -24.53
CA ALA A 8 -10.47 -0.06 -24.26
C ALA A 8 -10.16 -0.11 -22.77
N PRO A 9 -9.96 -1.29 -22.16
CA PRO A 9 -9.55 -1.39 -20.77
C PRO A 9 -8.14 -0.82 -20.61
N ARG A 10 -7.94 0.03 -19.60
CA ARG A 10 -6.64 0.61 -19.25
C ARG A 10 -5.75 -0.47 -18.69
N PRO A 11 -4.50 -0.65 -19.16
CA PRO A 11 -3.56 -1.60 -18.58
C PRO A 11 -3.19 -1.16 -17.15
N HIS A 12 -3.38 -2.05 -16.20
CA HIS A 12 -2.91 -1.89 -14.82
C HIS A 12 -1.46 -2.38 -14.76
N GLY A 13 -0.49 -1.46 -14.66
CA GLY A 13 0.92 -1.76 -14.37
C GLY A 13 1.30 -1.31 -12.95
N PRO A 14 2.19 -2.01 -12.24
CA PRO A 14 2.71 -1.61 -10.94
C PRO A 14 3.81 -0.57 -11.12
N GLY A 15 3.53 0.68 -10.89
CA GLY A 15 4.49 1.77 -11.01
C GLY A 15 3.83 3.15 -10.90
N ARG A 16 3.14 3.42 -9.79
CA ARG A 16 2.59 4.75 -9.53
C ARG A 16 3.68 5.67 -8.96
N GLY A 17 4.48 6.29 -9.85
CA GLY A 17 5.06 7.59 -9.56
C GLY A 17 3.94 8.56 -9.17
N MET A 18 4.18 9.47 -8.20
CA MET A 18 3.23 10.40 -7.56
C MET A 18 2.00 10.70 -8.43
N MET A 19 0.88 10.08 -8.07
CA MET A 19 -0.43 10.36 -8.68
C MET A 19 -0.80 11.83 -8.50
N PRO A 20 -1.60 12.41 -9.43
CA PRO A 20 -2.25 13.69 -9.18
C PRO A 20 -2.91 13.63 -7.80
N ILE A 21 -2.86 14.74 -7.06
CA ILE A 21 -3.40 14.82 -5.69
C ILE A 21 -4.84 14.32 -5.75
N GLU A 22 -5.03 13.06 -5.43
CA GLU A 22 -6.35 12.45 -5.32
C GLU A 22 -7.01 13.14 -4.12
N LYS A 23 -8.03 13.93 -4.41
CA LYS A 23 -8.83 14.54 -3.35
C LYS A 23 -9.67 13.44 -2.74
N ALA A 24 -9.70 13.36 -1.42
CA ALA A 24 -10.62 12.49 -0.72
C ALA A 24 -12.05 12.72 -1.25
N LYS A 25 -12.73 11.67 -1.64
CA LYS A 25 -14.12 11.73 -2.15
C LYS A 25 -15.06 12.10 -1.02
N ASP A 26 -14.84 11.54 0.18
CA ASP A 26 -15.55 11.86 1.41
C ASP A 26 -14.62 12.34 2.52
N PHE A 27 -14.18 13.60 2.39
CA PHE A 27 -13.30 14.26 3.36
C PHE A 27 -13.85 14.22 4.80
N LYS A 28 -15.18 14.43 4.95
CA LYS A 28 -15.80 14.57 6.27
C LYS A 28 -15.85 13.25 7.03
N ASP A 29 -16.16 12.16 6.35
CA ASP A 29 -16.18 10.82 6.97
C ASP A 29 -14.77 10.36 7.32
N SER A 30 -13.81 10.48 6.39
CA SER A 30 -12.40 10.15 6.62
C SER A 30 -11.80 10.93 7.78
N PHE A 31 -12.12 12.21 7.90
CA PHE A 31 -11.70 13.06 9.02
C PHE A 31 -12.30 12.60 10.36
N LYS A 32 -13.59 12.26 10.38
CA LYS A 32 -14.26 11.74 11.58
C LYS A 32 -13.67 10.41 12.04
N LYS A 33 -13.42 9.48 11.10
CA LYS A 33 -12.77 8.20 11.39
C LYS A 33 -11.36 8.40 11.93
N LEU A 34 -10.59 9.32 11.33
CA LEU A 34 -9.24 9.63 11.80
C LEU A 34 -9.25 10.20 13.23
N ILE A 35 -10.16 11.14 13.55
CA ILE A 35 -10.30 11.67 14.91
C ILE A 35 -10.69 10.57 15.89
N SER A 36 -11.61 9.69 15.51
CA SER A 36 -12.00 8.54 16.33
C SER A 36 -10.79 7.62 16.60
N TYR A 37 -9.97 7.37 15.58
CA TYR A 37 -8.76 6.56 15.70
C TYR A 37 -7.68 7.20 16.58
N LEU A 38 -7.63 8.54 16.62
CA LEU A 38 -6.75 9.31 17.50
C LEU A 38 -7.26 9.45 18.95
N SER A 39 -8.52 9.10 19.20
CA SER A 39 -9.17 9.24 20.52
C SER A 39 -8.37 8.62 21.69
N PRO A 40 -7.73 7.45 21.59
CA PRO A 40 -6.89 6.91 22.68
C PRO A 40 -5.70 7.81 23.05
N PHE A 41 -5.28 8.68 22.14
CA PHE A 41 -4.12 9.58 22.32
C PHE A 41 -4.50 11.00 22.71
N LYS A 42 -5.80 11.28 22.99
CA LYS A 42 -6.32 12.64 23.26
C LYS A 42 -5.54 13.43 24.33
N PHE A 43 -5.11 12.77 25.41
CA PHE A 43 -4.30 13.41 26.46
C PHE A 43 -2.90 13.80 25.98
N LYS A 44 -2.25 12.94 25.19
CA LYS A 44 -0.94 13.25 24.60
C LYS A 44 -1.05 14.37 23.58
N ILE A 45 -2.10 14.38 22.75
CA ILE A 45 -2.39 15.45 21.79
C ILE A 45 -2.67 16.75 22.54
N LEU A 46 -3.43 16.73 23.63
CA LEU A 46 -3.67 17.91 24.47
C LEU A 46 -2.35 18.49 25.01
N ILE A 47 -1.44 17.64 25.49
CA ILE A 47 -0.10 18.06 25.92
C ILE A 47 0.64 18.74 24.76
N VAL A 48 0.63 18.13 23.56
CA VAL A 48 1.23 18.72 22.36
C VAL A 48 0.67 20.11 22.08
N VAL A 49 -0.66 20.28 22.12
CA VAL A 49 -1.31 21.58 21.89
C VAL A 49 -0.88 22.62 22.91
N ILE A 50 -0.88 22.27 24.20
CA ILE A 50 -0.51 23.18 25.29
C ILE A 50 0.97 23.59 25.16
N PHE A 51 1.89 22.66 24.96
CA PHE A 51 3.32 22.98 24.86
C PHE A 51 3.64 23.73 23.56
N ALA A 52 2.94 23.43 22.45
CA ALA A 52 3.04 24.21 21.20
C ALA A 52 2.61 25.67 21.40
N ALA A 53 1.49 25.88 22.06
CA ALA A 53 0.98 27.23 22.34
C ALA A 53 1.94 28.00 23.27
N LEU A 54 2.40 27.36 24.36
CA LEU A 54 3.33 27.99 25.31
C LEU A 54 4.68 28.33 24.65
N SER A 55 5.27 27.40 23.89
CA SER A 55 6.50 27.64 23.13
C SER A 55 6.34 28.83 22.17
N THR A 56 5.22 28.88 21.45
CA THR A 56 4.92 29.97 20.51
C THR A 56 4.75 31.31 21.23
N VAL A 57 4.03 31.34 22.36
CA VAL A 57 3.85 32.57 23.18
C VAL A 57 5.19 33.10 23.64
N PHE A 58 6.10 32.26 24.17
CA PHE A 58 7.43 32.72 24.61
C PHE A 58 8.26 33.26 23.44
N THR A 59 8.18 32.66 22.26
CA THR A 59 8.84 33.17 21.07
C THR A 59 8.28 34.54 20.64
N ILE A 60 6.94 34.72 20.71
CA ILE A 60 6.27 35.97 20.30
C ILE A 60 6.54 37.11 21.27
N VAL A 61 6.72 36.84 22.55
CA VAL A 61 7.02 37.90 23.54
C VAL A 61 8.46 38.45 23.40
N GLY A 62 9.38 37.65 22.85
CA GLY A 62 10.78 37.97 22.68
C GLY A 62 11.08 39.34 22.07
N PRO A 63 10.54 39.70 20.89
CA PRO A 63 10.78 40.99 20.24
C PRO A 63 10.42 42.19 21.08
N LYS A 64 9.32 42.12 21.86
CA LYS A 64 8.89 43.20 22.75
C LYS A 64 9.80 43.39 23.97
N ILE A 65 10.39 42.28 24.46
CA ILE A 65 11.41 42.34 25.52
C ILE A 65 12.74 42.92 24.97
N LEU A 66 13.13 42.46 23.76
CA LEU A 66 14.35 42.98 23.11
C LEU A 66 14.23 44.49 22.82
N ALA A 67 13.01 44.99 22.49
CA ALA A 67 12.76 46.41 22.32
C ALA A 67 13.17 47.25 23.54
N LYS A 68 12.99 46.77 24.78
CA LYS A 68 13.41 47.47 25.99
C LYS A 68 14.94 47.65 26.07
N ALA A 69 15.71 46.66 25.63
CA ALA A 69 17.16 46.78 25.57
C ALA A 69 17.59 47.80 24.50
N THR A 70 16.92 47.85 23.35
CA THR A 70 17.17 48.84 22.30
C THR A 70 16.79 50.25 22.75
N ASP A 71 15.66 50.39 23.46
CA ASP A 71 15.24 51.69 24.01
C ASP A 71 16.22 52.23 25.05
N GLU A 72 16.76 51.37 25.93
CA GLU A 72 17.81 51.80 26.88
C GLU A 72 19.12 52.18 26.18
N LEU A 73 19.50 51.42 25.13
CA LEU A 73 20.67 51.76 24.32
C LEU A 73 20.51 53.15 23.68
N THR A 74 19.36 53.45 23.11
CA THR A 74 19.08 54.74 22.45
C THR A 74 18.95 55.88 23.48
N ALA A 75 18.30 55.65 24.60
CA ALA A 75 18.21 56.61 25.70
C ALA A 75 19.56 56.90 26.34
N GLY A 76 20.40 55.87 26.53
CA GLY A 76 21.76 56.02 27.04
C GLY A 76 22.68 56.80 26.07
N LEU A 77 22.55 56.54 24.77
CA LEU A 77 23.28 57.29 23.76
C LEU A 77 22.88 58.77 23.76
N MET A 78 21.56 59.08 23.87
CA MET A 78 21.06 60.43 23.97
C MET A 78 21.57 61.14 25.23
N ARG A 79 21.63 60.46 26.38
CA ARG A 79 22.20 60.96 27.64
C ARG A 79 23.69 61.36 27.45
N ILE A 80 24.48 60.54 26.76
CA ILE A 80 25.89 60.85 26.44
C ILE A 80 25.97 62.08 25.54
N ILE A 81 25.16 62.19 24.48
CA ILE A 81 25.18 63.34 23.53
C ILE A 81 24.77 64.65 24.22
N THR A 82 23.81 64.57 25.16
CA THR A 82 23.35 65.77 25.92
C THR A 82 24.22 66.10 27.12
N GLY A 83 25.33 65.41 27.35
CA GLY A 83 26.27 65.66 28.42
C GLY A 83 25.83 65.27 29.82
N ALA A 84 24.87 64.38 29.96
CA ALA A 84 24.43 63.80 31.23
C ALA A 84 25.50 62.86 31.82
N ALA A 85 25.66 62.85 33.15
CA ALA A 85 26.67 62.07 33.84
C ALA A 85 26.46 60.54 33.77
N GLU A 86 25.23 60.10 33.49
CA GLU A 86 24.88 58.72 33.33
C GLU A 86 24.88 58.32 31.86
N GLY A 87 25.72 57.34 31.52
CA GLY A 87 25.80 56.76 30.17
C GLY A 87 24.76 55.64 29.92
N ILE A 88 25.14 54.65 29.10
CA ILE A 88 24.34 53.48 28.80
C ILE A 88 24.36 52.52 30.01
N ASP A 89 23.21 52.08 30.49
CA ASP A 89 23.10 51.04 31.54
C ASP A 89 23.27 49.63 30.93
N PHE A 90 24.53 49.20 30.79
CA PHE A 90 24.85 47.86 30.32
C PHE A 90 24.36 46.76 31.30
N GLY A 91 24.21 47.07 32.62
CA GLY A 91 23.69 46.14 33.60
C GLY A 91 22.22 45.82 33.36
N TYR A 92 21.41 46.83 33.03
CA TYR A 92 19.99 46.62 32.63
C TYR A 92 19.88 45.85 31.33
N ILE A 93 20.65 46.21 30.31
CA ILE A 93 20.69 45.50 29.01
C ILE A 93 21.06 44.03 29.22
N ALA A 94 22.10 43.75 30.01
CA ALA A 94 22.51 42.38 30.31
C ALA A 94 21.41 41.57 31.01
N LYS A 95 20.68 42.16 31.97
CA LYS A 95 19.54 41.51 32.64
C LYS A 95 18.42 41.18 31.64
N VAL A 96 18.07 42.13 30.75
CA VAL A 96 17.05 41.91 29.71
C VAL A 96 17.47 40.80 28.74
N LEU A 97 18.70 40.80 28.29
CA LEU A 97 19.23 39.76 27.39
C LEU A 97 19.28 38.39 28.09
N LEU A 98 19.73 38.34 29.36
CA LEU A 98 19.77 37.07 30.11
C LEU A 98 18.35 36.50 30.32
N PHE A 99 17.37 37.36 30.62
CA PHE A 99 15.96 36.96 30.72
C PHE A 99 15.43 36.43 29.38
N LEU A 100 15.79 37.06 28.27
CA LEU A 100 15.42 36.64 26.93
C LEU A 100 16.03 35.27 26.56
N VAL A 101 17.31 35.03 26.92
CA VAL A 101 17.92 33.70 26.75
C VAL A 101 17.17 32.65 27.55
N GLY A 102 16.81 32.94 28.81
CA GLY A 102 15.98 32.03 29.62
C GLY A 102 14.64 31.71 29.00
N LEU A 103 13.96 32.73 28.43
CA LEU A 103 12.68 32.58 27.72
C LEU A 103 12.81 31.68 26.47
N TYR A 104 13.85 31.89 25.67
CA TYR A 104 14.10 31.09 24.48
C TYR A 104 14.54 29.66 24.84
N ALA A 105 15.30 29.47 25.92
CA ALA A 105 15.64 28.13 26.41
C ALA A 105 14.38 27.37 26.87
N LEU A 106 13.46 28.07 27.56
CA LEU A 106 12.19 27.48 27.97
C LEU A 106 11.28 27.17 26.78
N SER A 107 11.21 28.07 25.78
CA SER A 107 10.52 27.82 24.52
C SER A 107 11.08 26.59 23.78
N ALA A 108 12.40 26.46 23.71
CA ALA A 108 13.06 25.31 23.09
C ALA A 108 12.73 24.01 23.85
N LEU A 109 12.73 24.04 25.18
CA LEU A 109 12.34 22.89 26.00
C LEU A 109 10.90 22.45 25.72
N PHE A 110 9.97 23.40 25.64
CA PHE A 110 8.56 23.10 25.34
C PHE A 110 8.39 22.56 23.93
N SER A 111 9.09 23.13 22.96
CA SER A 111 9.13 22.62 21.57
C SER A 111 9.68 21.20 21.51
N TYR A 112 10.72 20.90 22.30
CA TYR A 112 11.28 19.54 22.41
C TYR A 112 10.26 18.54 22.96
N ILE A 113 9.61 18.88 24.11
CA ILE A 113 8.59 18.00 24.73
C ILE A 113 7.43 17.74 23.76
N GLN A 114 6.97 18.79 23.07
CA GLN A 114 5.93 18.70 22.05
C GLN A 114 6.33 17.76 20.91
N GLY A 115 7.53 17.96 20.32
CA GLY A 115 8.03 17.15 19.22
C GLY A 115 8.23 15.70 19.61
N PHE A 116 8.82 15.43 20.78
CA PHE A 116 9.00 14.08 21.32
C PHE A 116 7.67 13.37 21.54
N THR A 117 6.70 14.05 22.15
CA THR A 117 5.37 13.47 22.40
C THR A 117 4.63 13.18 21.09
N MET A 118 4.67 14.11 20.13
CA MET A 118 3.97 13.95 18.85
C MET A 118 4.60 12.84 18.00
N SER A 119 5.92 12.74 17.97
CA SER A 119 6.64 11.66 17.30
C SER A 119 6.23 10.29 17.87
N GLY A 120 6.15 10.17 19.21
CA GLY A 120 5.68 8.94 19.86
C GLY A 120 4.23 8.58 19.53
N VAL A 121 3.34 9.57 19.43
CA VAL A 121 1.94 9.37 19.00
C VAL A 121 1.89 8.89 17.55
N SER A 122 2.57 9.59 16.66
CA SER A 122 2.60 9.28 15.22
C SER A 122 3.14 7.87 14.95
N ALA A 123 4.26 7.49 15.59
CA ALA A 123 4.84 6.16 15.47
C ALA A 123 3.88 5.05 15.97
N LYS A 124 3.18 5.28 17.09
CA LYS A 124 2.23 4.28 17.61
C LYS A 124 0.98 4.16 16.77
N VAL A 125 0.50 5.25 16.19
CA VAL A 125 -0.61 5.25 15.21
C VAL A 125 -0.22 4.43 13.98
N SER A 126 0.97 4.69 13.40
CA SER A 126 1.51 3.94 12.26
C SER A 126 1.61 2.44 12.56
N TYR A 127 2.18 2.08 13.73
CA TYR A 127 2.27 0.69 14.17
C TYR A 127 0.90 0.02 14.27
N ASN A 128 -0.07 0.69 14.90
CA ASN A 128 -1.41 0.14 15.07
C ASN A 128 -2.14 -0.03 13.73
N MET A 129 -1.98 0.93 12.79
CA MET A 129 -2.59 0.84 11.46
C MET A 129 -2.00 -0.29 10.63
N ARG A 130 -0.67 -0.44 10.59
CA ARG A 130 -0.03 -1.55 9.89
C ARG A 130 -0.48 -2.89 10.46
N ARG A 131 -0.57 -3.00 11.78
CA ARG A 131 -1.08 -4.21 12.43
C ARG A 131 -2.54 -4.48 12.04
N ALA A 132 -3.41 -3.47 12.09
CA ALA A 132 -4.82 -3.62 11.72
C ALA A 132 -4.98 -4.03 10.23
N ILE A 133 -4.16 -3.47 9.32
CA ILE A 133 -4.16 -3.85 7.91
C ILE A 133 -3.72 -5.31 7.74
N MET A 134 -2.66 -5.77 8.44
CA MET A 134 -2.21 -7.16 8.38
C MET A 134 -3.26 -8.13 8.91
N GLU A 135 -3.84 -7.84 10.08
CA GLU A 135 -4.93 -8.65 10.64
C GLU A 135 -6.16 -8.69 9.71
N LYS A 136 -6.40 -7.60 8.97
CA LYS A 136 -7.48 -7.52 7.97
C LYS A 136 -7.20 -8.38 6.74
N ILE A 137 -5.95 -8.38 6.25
CA ILE A 137 -5.53 -9.23 5.12
C ILE A 137 -5.84 -10.70 5.40
N ASP A 138 -5.55 -11.18 6.60
CA ASP A 138 -5.80 -12.57 7.00
C ASP A 138 -7.28 -12.94 7.05
N ARG A 139 -8.18 -11.95 7.23
CA ARG A 139 -9.64 -12.15 7.36
C ARG A 139 -10.43 -11.87 6.09
N LEU A 140 -9.79 -11.27 5.09
CA LEU A 140 -10.44 -10.97 3.81
C LEU A 140 -10.65 -12.23 2.97
N SER A 141 -11.68 -12.19 2.11
CA SER A 141 -11.93 -13.26 1.15
C SER A 141 -10.86 -13.27 0.05
N VAL A 142 -10.59 -14.46 -0.50
CA VAL A 142 -9.71 -14.60 -1.68
C VAL A 142 -10.26 -13.81 -2.87
N SER A 143 -11.59 -13.66 -2.96
CA SER A 143 -12.26 -12.86 -3.99
C SER A 143 -11.78 -11.40 -4.00
N TYR A 144 -11.52 -10.80 -2.84
CA TYR A 144 -10.99 -9.44 -2.75
C TYR A 144 -9.64 -9.28 -3.47
N PHE A 145 -8.74 -10.25 -3.32
CA PHE A 145 -7.40 -10.22 -3.94
C PHE A 145 -7.43 -10.51 -5.45
N HIS A 146 -8.50 -11.09 -5.97
CA HIS A 146 -8.68 -11.16 -7.43
C HIS A 146 -9.10 -9.82 -8.04
N LYS A 147 -9.81 -8.97 -7.27
CA LYS A 147 -10.27 -7.63 -7.69
C LYS A 147 -9.21 -6.54 -7.51
N THR A 148 -8.36 -6.70 -6.51
CA THR A 148 -7.38 -5.68 -6.09
C THR A 148 -5.97 -6.16 -6.36
N SER A 149 -5.15 -5.30 -6.96
CA SER A 149 -3.75 -5.66 -7.21
C SER A 149 -2.97 -5.79 -5.89
N GLN A 150 -2.01 -6.71 -5.83
CA GLN A 150 -1.11 -6.86 -4.67
C GLN A 150 -0.35 -5.56 -4.38
N GLY A 151 0.03 -4.82 -5.42
CA GLY A 151 0.70 -3.53 -5.30
C GLY A 151 -0.15 -2.46 -4.61
N ASP A 152 -1.48 -2.45 -4.84
CA ASP A 152 -2.39 -1.53 -4.16
C ASP A 152 -2.47 -1.81 -2.65
N VAL A 153 -2.54 -3.07 -2.26
CA VAL A 153 -2.55 -3.47 -0.84
C VAL A 153 -1.23 -3.10 -0.17
N LEU A 154 -0.10 -3.41 -0.82
CA LEU A 154 1.24 -3.07 -0.32
C LEU A 154 1.41 -1.55 -0.18
N SER A 155 0.94 -0.77 -1.15
CA SER A 155 0.97 0.70 -1.11
C SER A 155 0.20 1.28 0.08
N ARG A 156 -0.90 0.66 0.51
CA ARG A 156 -1.66 1.07 1.69
C ARG A 156 -0.87 0.85 2.99
N ILE A 157 -0.17 -0.29 3.10
CA ILE A 157 0.64 -0.63 4.29
C ILE A 157 1.86 0.28 4.40
N THR A 158 2.49 0.62 3.27
CA THR A 158 3.73 1.40 3.21
C THR A 158 3.42 2.89 3.03
N ASN A 159 3.08 3.31 1.82
CA ASN A 159 3.01 4.71 1.42
C ASN A 159 1.89 5.48 2.11
N ASP A 160 0.67 4.90 2.22
CA ASP A 160 -0.46 5.62 2.80
C ASP A 160 -0.31 5.76 4.31
N VAL A 161 0.15 4.72 5.02
CA VAL A 161 0.41 4.80 6.46
C VAL A 161 1.55 5.76 6.76
N ASP A 162 2.62 5.79 5.94
CA ASP A 162 3.73 6.72 6.12
C ASP A 162 3.30 8.17 5.82
N THR A 163 2.51 8.40 4.78
CA THR A 163 1.93 9.71 4.47
C THR A 163 1.11 10.24 5.65
N LEU A 164 0.28 9.38 6.24
CA LEU A 164 -0.54 9.74 7.40
C LEU A 164 0.33 10.02 8.63
N SER A 165 1.32 9.17 8.91
CA SER A 165 2.25 9.32 10.04
C SER A 165 3.05 10.63 9.95
N GLN A 166 3.66 10.92 8.80
CA GLN A 166 4.42 12.15 8.57
C GLN A 166 3.54 13.38 8.69
N SER A 167 2.35 13.32 8.11
CA SER A 167 1.40 14.43 8.17
C SER A 167 0.89 14.69 9.58
N LEU A 168 0.58 13.67 10.36
CA LEU A 168 0.21 13.82 11.77
C LEU A 168 1.30 14.55 12.55
N ASN A 169 2.56 14.16 12.34
CA ASN A 169 3.68 14.77 13.05
C ASN A 169 3.91 16.23 12.66
N GLN A 170 3.89 16.54 11.36
CA GLN A 170 4.21 17.88 10.85
C GLN A 170 3.00 18.80 10.79
N SER A 171 1.90 18.36 10.17
CA SER A 171 0.78 19.26 9.84
C SER A 171 0.00 19.69 11.06
N ILE A 172 -0.23 18.81 12.04
CA ILE A 172 -0.95 19.18 13.26
C ILE A 172 -0.15 20.18 14.07
N THR A 173 1.13 19.89 14.28
CA THR A 173 2.06 20.78 14.99
C THR A 173 2.14 22.15 14.32
N GLN A 174 2.35 22.17 13.02
CA GLN A 174 2.49 23.40 12.24
C GLN A 174 1.19 24.21 12.18
N LEU A 175 0.02 23.54 12.12
CA LEU A 175 -1.28 24.22 12.19
C LEU A 175 -1.46 24.97 13.52
N ILE A 176 -1.19 24.27 14.64
CA ILE A 176 -1.31 24.86 15.99
C ILE A 176 -0.38 26.05 16.15
N THR A 177 0.91 25.87 15.82
CA THR A 177 1.91 26.95 15.95
C THR A 177 1.59 28.13 15.02
N SER A 178 1.12 27.89 13.79
CA SER A 178 0.73 28.95 12.85
C SER A 178 -0.47 29.75 13.35
N VAL A 179 -1.52 29.07 13.85
CA VAL A 179 -2.71 29.75 14.40
C VAL A 179 -2.33 30.56 15.65
N CYS A 180 -1.57 29.97 16.58
CA CYS A 180 -1.10 30.67 17.76
C CYS A 180 -0.19 31.86 17.39
N SER A 181 0.68 31.72 16.38
CA SER A 181 1.55 32.79 15.90
C SER A 181 0.77 33.94 15.29
N ILE A 182 -0.20 33.68 14.40
CA ILE A 182 -1.02 34.71 13.77
C ILE A 182 -1.77 35.52 14.84
N ILE A 183 -2.47 34.83 15.75
CA ILE A 183 -3.24 35.48 16.82
C ILE A 183 -2.31 36.24 17.77
N GLY A 184 -1.25 35.60 18.25
CA GLY A 184 -0.36 36.22 19.22
C GLY A 184 0.44 37.38 18.65
N VAL A 185 0.95 37.28 17.41
CA VAL A 185 1.64 38.38 16.74
C VAL A 185 0.70 39.55 16.49
N LEU A 186 -0.54 39.28 16.06
CA LEU A 186 -1.55 40.32 15.87
C LEU A 186 -1.84 41.09 17.17
N ILE A 187 -2.02 40.40 18.30
CA ILE A 187 -2.23 41.01 19.62
C ILE A 187 -1.00 41.88 19.99
N MET A 188 0.21 41.38 19.75
CA MET A 188 1.44 42.13 20.07
C MET A 188 1.60 43.38 19.18
N MET A 189 1.29 43.28 17.88
CA MET A 189 1.30 44.41 16.95
C MET A 189 0.33 45.49 17.38
N LEU A 190 -0.93 45.11 17.72
CA LEU A 190 -1.95 46.04 18.25
C LEU A 190 -1.51 46.67 19.56
N SER A 191 -0.76 45.97 20.41
CA SER A 191 -0.22 46.49 21.68
C SER A 191 0.87 47.53 21.50
N ILE A 192 1.47 47.62 20.32
CA ILE A 192 2.53 48.60 19.99
C ILE A 192 1.91 49.80 19.26
N SER A 193 1.20 49.57 18.15
CA SER A 193 0.56 50.61 17.37
C SER A 193 -0.57 50.04 16.50
N TRP A 194 -1.79 50.53 16.71
CA TRP A 194 -2.94 50.10 15.89
C TRP A 194 -2.85 50.65 14.45
N GLN A 195 -2.20 51.82 14.24
CA GLN A 195 -2.04 52.45 12.92
C GLN A 195 -1.10 51.61 12.03
N LEU A 196 0.06 51.22 12.57
CA LEU A 196 1.01 50.36 11.86
C LEU A 196 0.43 48.94 11.63
N THR A 197 -0.39 48.47 12.57
CA THR A 197 -1.06 47.18 12.42
C THR A 197 -2.07 47.18 11.26
N LEU A 198 -2.80 48.28 11.07
CA LEU A 198 -3.70 48.43 9.94
C LEU A 198 -2.94 48.41 8.59
N VAL A 199 -1.78 49.10 8.53
CA VAL A 199 -0.89 49.02 7.35
C VAL A 199 -0.42 47.59 7.09
N ALA A 200 0.03 46.87 8.13
CA ALA A 200 0.43 45.47 8.01
C ALA A 200 -0.72 44.57 7.52
N LEU A 201 -1.93 44.79 8.02
CA LEU A 201 -3.12 44.07 7.58
C LEU A 201 -3.45 44.32 6.09
N CYS A 202 -3.17 45.53 5.55
CA CYS A 202 -3.34 45.81 4.11
C CYS A 202 -2.35 45.03 3.22
N ILE A 203 -1.21 44.58 3.74
CA ILE A 203 -0.23 43.78 3.02
C ILE A 203 -0.78 42.38 2.74
N VAL A 204 -1.59 41.82 3.66
CA VAL A 204 -2.10 40.44 3.55
C VAL A 204 -2.96 40.22 2.30
N PRO A 205 -4.00 41.03 2.01
CA PRO A 205 -4.81 40.86 0.81
C PRO A 205 -4.00 41.05 -0.46
N ILE A 206 -3.02 41.98 -0.48
CA ILE A 206 -2.11 42.15 -1.62
C ILE A 206 -1.31 40.87 -1.86
N SER A 207 -0.72 40.31 -0.79
CA SER A 207 0.02 39.06 -0.84
C SER A 207 -0.85 37.91 -1.34
N LEU A 208 -2.06 37.75 -0.80
CA LEU A 208 -2.99 36.68 -1.19
C LEU A 208 -3.42 36.81 -2.65
N LEU A 209 -3.68 38.02 -3.15
CA LEU A 209 -4.01 38.27 -4.56
C LEU A 209 -2.86 37.88 -5.50
N LEU A 210 -1.64 38.29 -5.17
CA LEU A 210 -0.44 37.97 -5.97
C LEU A 210 -0.16 36.45 -5.97
N VAL A 211 -0.17 35.80 -4.81
CA VAL A 211 -0.01 34.36 -4.68
C VAL A 211 -1.10 33.63 -5.43
N GLY A 212 -2.36 34.01 -5.24
CA GLY A 212 -3.49 33.40 -5.94
C GLY A 212 -3.38 33.46 -7.46
N ARG A 213 -2.87 34.59 -7.99
CA ARG A 213 -2.64 34.76 -9.42
C ARG A 213 -1.49 33.87 -9.93
N ILE A 214 -0.40 33.73 -9.17
CA ILE A 214 0.72 32.85 -9.50
C ILE A 214 0.24 31.39 -9.47
N VAL A 215 -0.43 30.96 -8.40
CA VAL A 215 -0.95 29.59 -8.26
C VAL A 215 -1.89 29.27 -9.42
N LYS A 216 -2.84 30.14 -9.75
CA LYS A 216 -3.76 29.95 -10.88
C LYS A 216 -3.01 29.83 -12.22
N SER A 217 -1.94 30.60 -12.43
CA SER A 217 -1.14 30.57 -13.66
C SER A 217 -0.27 29.32 -13.74
N SER A 218 0.31 28.86 -12.61
CA SER A 218 1.17 27.68 -12.56
C SER A 218 0.39 26.36 -12.62
N GLN A 219 -0.88 26.37 -12.17
CA GLN A 219 -1.71 25.16 -12.03
C GLN A 219 -1.79 24.32 -13.29
N LYS A 220 -1.98 24.94 -14.46
CA LYS A 220 -2.06 24.20 -15.73
C LYS A 220 -0.76 23.51 -16.12
N TYR A 221 0.38 24.14 -15.82
CA TYR A 221 1.71 23.58 -16.09
C TYR A 221 2.03 22.47 -15.10
N PHE A 222 1.64 22.64 -13.85
CA PHE A 222 1.78 21.60 -12.83
C PHE A 222 0.98 20.33 -13.18
N VAL A 223 -0.27 20.48 -13.61
CA VAL A 223 -1.10 19.35 -14.09
C VAL A 223 -0.47 18.68 -15.30
N GLY A 224 -0.03 19.47 -16.30
CA GLY A 224 0.67 18.93 -17.46
C GLY A 224 1.97 18.22 -17.11
N GLN A 225 2.77 18.77 -16.19
CA GLN A 225 3.99 18.14 -15.69
C GLN A 225 3.70 16.75 -15.10
N GLN A 226 2.64 16.62 -14.29
CA GLN A 226 2.24 15.33 -13.70
C GLN A 226 1.76 14.33 -14.76
N GLU A 227 0.99 14.79 -15.76
CA GLU A 227 0.52 13.97 -16.87
C GLU A 227 1.67 13.43 -17.71
N TYR A 228 2.60 14.32 -18.12
CA TYR A 228 3.76 13.92 -18.92
C TYR A 228 4.77 13.09 -18.14
N LEU A 229 4.94 13.33 -16.83
CA LEU A 229 5.73 12.45 -15.97
C LEU A 229 5.13 11.04 -15.92
N GLY A 230 3.81 10.94 -15.84
CA GLY A 230 3.11 9.66 -15.94
C GLY A 230 3.34 8.96 -17.28
N ALA A 231 3.31 9.70 -18.39
CA ALA A 231 3.57 9.15 -19.73
C ALA A 231 5.02 8.65 -19.88
N VAL A 232 6.01 9.44 -19.41
CA VAL A 232 7.43 9.04 -19.41
C VAL A 232 7.64 7.80 -18.57
N ASN A 233 7.12 7.75 -17.35
CA ASN A 233 7.25 6.59 -16.46
C ASN A 233 6.60 5.33 -17.09
N GLY A 234 5.39 5.45 -17.64
CA GLY A 234 4.73 4.35 -18.31
C GLY A 234 5.51 3.83 -19.52
N HIS A 235 6.13 4.74 -20.31
CA HIS A 235 6.99 4.32 -21.40
C HIS A 235 8.25 3.59 -20.93
N VAL A 236 8.90 4.09 -19.88
CA VAL A 236 10.09 3.42 -19.28
C VAL A 236 9.72 2.05 -18.76
N GLU A 237 8.59 1.90 -18.05
CA GLU A 237 8.10 0.63 -17.53
C GLU A 237 7.80 -0.36 -18.66
N GLU A 238 7.11 0.09 -19.72
CA GLU A 238 6.82 -0.72 -20.92
C GLU A 238 8.11 -1.22 -21.58
N MET A 239 9.08 -0.32 -21.78
CA MET A 239 10.35 -0.66 -22.45
C MET A 239 11.25 -1.52 -21.57
N TYR A 240 11.26 -1.30 -20.26
CA TYR A 240 12.03 -2.12 -19.33
C TYR A 240 11.44 -3.54 -19.20
N GLY A 241 10.12 -3.65 -19.06
CA GLY A 241 9.41 -4.94 -19.02
C GLY A 241 9.53 -5.72 -20.34
N GLY A 242 9.52 -5.02 -21.48
CA GLY A 242 9.68 -5.59 -22.81
C GLY A 242 11.12 -5.57 -23.36
N HIS A 243 12.15 -5.35 -22.51
CA HIS A 243 13.52 -5.09 -22.97
C HIS A 243 14.07 -6.17 -23.92
N VAL A 244 13.83 -7.45 -23.61
CA VAL A 244 14.27 -8.58 -24.46
C VAL A 244 13.63 -8.49 -25.86
N VAL A 245 12.34 -8.13 -25.94
CA VAL A 245 11.61 -7.97 -27.20
C VAL A 245 12.14 -6.77 -27.99
N VAL A 246 12.35 -5.62 -27.31
CA VAL A 246 12.94 -4.42 -27.91
C VAL A 246 14.30 -4.75 -28.54
N LYS A 247 15.15 -5.49 -27.82
CA LYS A 247 16.47 -5.94 -28.33
C LYS A 247 16.35 -6.91 -29.48
N ALA A 248 15.47 -7.92 -29.39
CA ALA A 248 15.30 -8.93 -30.43
C ALA A 248 14.83 -8.34 -31.78
N PHE A 249 14.06 -7.26 -31.74
CA PHE A 249 13.52 -6.59 -32.92
C PHE A 249 14.20 -5.27 -33.27
N ASN A 250 15.34 -4.92 -32.65
CA ASN A 250 16.09 -3.67 -32.86
C ASN A 250 15.21 -2.42 -32.73
N GLY A 251 14.32 -2.41 -31.71
CA GLY A 251 13.35 -1.35 -31.48
C GLY A 251 13.86 -0.13 -30.71
N GLU A 252 15.16 -0.08 -30.34
CA GLU A 252 15.73 0.93 -29.46
C GLU A 252 15.59 2.36 -29.99
N ALA A 253 15.88 2.56 -31.29
CA ALA A 253 15.81 3.88 -31.91
C ALA A 253 14.38 4.46 -31.85
N ARG A 254 13.37 3.65 -32.15
CA ARG A 254 11.96 4.03 -32.08
C ARG A 254 11.50 4.28 -30.65
N SER A 255 11.98 3.48 -29.72
CA SER A 255 11.70 3.67 -28.30
C SER A 255 12.26 4.98 -27.79
N MET A 256 13.51 5.30 -28.18
CA MET A 256 14.19 6.54 -27.78
C MET A 256 13.51 7.78 -28.37
N GLU A 257 13.09 7.73 -29.64
CA GLU A 257 12.33 8.82 -30.27
C GLU A 257 11.03 9.13 -29.52
N LYS A 258 10.27 8.09 -29.13
CA LYS A 258 9.04 8.25 -28.34
C LYS A 258 9.35 8.81 -26.95
N PHE A 259 10.41 8.31 -26.28
CA PHE A 259 10.86 8.82 -25.01
C PHE A 259 11.23 10.31 -25.09
N GLU A 260 12.03 10.72 -26.06
CA GLU A 260 12.42 12.11 -26.26
C GLU A 260 11.23 13.02 -26.46
N CYS A 261 10.24 12.59 -27.27
CA CYS A 261 9.01 13.34 -27.48
C CYS A 261 8.24 13.61 -26.18
N GLU A 262 8.04 12.58 -25.34
CA GLU A 262 7.35 12.73 -24.07
C GLU A 262 8.20 13.51 -23.04
N ASN A 263 9.50 13.29 -23.01
CA ASN A 263 10.44 13.98 -22.13
C ASN A 263 10.55 15.49 -22.47
N GLU A 264 10.47 15.86 -23.75
CA GLU A 264 10.43 17.27 -24.14
C GLU A 264 9.16 17.98 -23.69
N LYS A 265 7.99 17.28 -23.77
CA LYS A 265 6.72 17.80 -23.21
C LYS A 265 6.83 17.99 -21.69
N LEU A 266 7.43 17.00 -21.01
CA LEU A 266 7.68 17.06 -19.57
C LEU A 266 8.60 18.22 -19.20
N TYR A 267 9.71 18.42 -19.95
CA TYR A 267 10.62 19.53 -19.77
C TYR A 267 9.90 20.88 -19.92
N ASN A 268 9.12 21.04 -21.01
CA ASN A 268 8.40 22.27 -21.30
C ASN A 268 7.31 22.62 -20.29
N ALA A 269 6.65 21.62 -19.69
CA ALA A 269 5.69 21.82 -18.62
C ALA A 269 6.41 22.06 -17.28
N GLY A 270 7.45 21.29 -17.00
CA GLY A 270 8.21 21.31 -15.76
C GLY A 270 8.90 22.66 -15.51
N TRP A 271 9.72 23.12 -16.46
CA TRP A 271 10.44 24.39 -16.24
C TRP A 271 9.50 25.59 -16.05
N LYS A 272 8.33 25.62 -16.75
CA LYS A 272 7.33 26.67 -16.56
C LYS A 272 6.63 26.58 -15.21
N SER A 273 6.34 25.36 -14.77
CA SER A 273 5.78 25.08 -13.43
C SER A 273 6.73 25.53 -12.34
N GLU A 274 8.02 25.12 -12.43
CA GLU A 274 9.06 25.46 -11.45
C GLU A 274 9.38 26.96 -11.45
N PHE A 275 9.50 27.59 -12.62
CA PHE A 275 9.73 29.02 -12.72
C PHE A 275 8.61 29.83 -12.05
N LEU A 276 7.33 29.54 -12.39
CA LEU A 276 6.20 30.26 -11.81
C LEU A 276 6.08 30.01 -10.30
N SER A 277 6.28 28.77 -9.87
CA SER A 277 6.27 28.42 -8.43
C SER A 277 7.46 29.08 -7.69
N GLY A 278 8.64 29.09 -8.31
CA GLY A 278 9.84 29.72 -7.78
C GLY A 278 9.72 31.25 -7.60
N LEU A 279 8.87 31.92 -8.39
CA LEU A 279 8.58 33.35 -8.22
C LEU A 279 7.83 33.69 -6.94
N MET A 280 7.18 32.71 -6.28
CA MET A 280 6.40 32.97 -5.06
C MET A 280 7.28 33.56 -3.94
N GLN A 281 8.44 32.97 -3.68
CA GLN A 281 9.36 33.43 -2.63
C GLN A 281 9.89 34.87 -2.87
N PRO A 282 10.47 35.20 -4.05
CA PRO A 282 10.90 36.56 -4.36
C PRO A 282 9.78 37.61 -4.29
N ILE A 283 8.58 37.29 -4.81
CA ILE A 283 7.44 38.22 -4.80
C ILE A 283 6.95 38.45 -3.37
N MET A 284 6.83 37.40 -2.56
CA MET A 284 6.47 37.53 -1.14
C MET A 284 7.56 38.33 -0.36
N GLY A 285 8.84 38.10 -0.65
CA GLY A 285 9.95 38.87 -0.10
C GLY A 285 9.86 40.36 -0.49
N PHE A 286 9.54 40.64 -1.76
CA PHE A 286 9.38 42.02 -2.23
C PHE A 286 8.19 42.72 -1.55
N VAL A 287 7.04 42.10 -1.45
CA VAL A 287 5.87 42.65 -0.74
C VAL A 287 6.16 42.85 0.75
N GLY A 288 6.84 41.91 1.38
CA GLY A 288 7.30 42.03 2.77
C GLY A 288 8.28 43.21 2.98
N ASN A 289 9.21 43.40 2.05
CA ASN A 289 10.16 44.53 2.10
C ASN A 289 9.49 45.89 1.83
N LEU A 290 8.49 45.96 0.94
CA LEU A 290 7.66 47.16 0.80
C LEU A 290 6.95 47.49 2.12
N GLY A 291 6.37 46.51 2.77
CA GLY A 291 5.75 46.68 4.09
C GLY A 291 6.76 47.15 5.14
N TYR A 292 7.97 46.59 5.14
CA TYR A 292 9.07 47.05 5.98
C TYR A 292 9.40 48.54 5.75
N VAL A 293 9.53 48.98 4.50
CA VAL A 293 9.82 50.39 4.17
C VAL A 293 8.70 51.30 4.68
N VAL A 294 7.43 50.94 4.45
CA VAL A 294 6.28 51.75 4.93
C VAL A 294 6.30 51.83 6.46
N VAL A 295 6.54 50.70 7.16
CA VAL A 295 6.63 50.71 8.63
C VAL A 295 7.81 51.53 9.13
N CYS A 296 8.95 51.52 8.45
CA CYS A 296 10.09 52.39 8.81
C CYS A 296 9.75 53.86 8.66
N ILE A 297 9.14 54.30 7.55
CA ILE A 297 8.78 55.69 7.29
C ILE A 297 7.75 56.18 8.32
N LEU A 298 6.65 55.46 8.49
CA LEU A 298 5.61 55.83 9.43
C LEU A 298 6.08 55.71 10.88
N GLY A 299 6.79 54.65 11.21
CA GLY A 299 7.39 54.46 12.54
C GLY A 299 8.39 55.53 12.93
N ALA A 300 9.27 55.95 11.99
CA ALA A 300 10.18 57.06 12.21
C ALA A 300 9.45 58.38 12.42
N SER A 301 8.40 58.67 11.62
CA SER A 301 7.55 59.84 11.81
C SER A 301 6.84 59.86 13.18
N MET A 302 6.35 58.70 13.62
CA MET A 302 5.72 58.54 14.94
C MET A 302 6.73 58.68 16.09
N ALA A 303 7.96 58.20 15.88
CA ALA A 303 9.03 58.33 16.86
C ALA A 303 9.51 59.80 16.98
N ALA A 304 9.60 60.53 15.88
CA ALA A 304 9.90 61.98 15.88
C ALA A 304 8.79 62.77 16.60
N GLY A 305 7.53 62.31 16.50
CA GLY A 305 6.39 62.88 17.25
C GLY A 305 6.28 62.41 18.71
N GLY A 306 7.21 61.58 19.21
CA GLY A 306 7.23 61.07 20.58
C GLY A 306 6.15 60.02 20.90
N SER A 307 5.41 59.51 19.90
CA SER A 307 4.31 58.53 20.10
C SER A 307 4.81 57.08 20.02
N MET A 308 6.07 56.84 19.66
CA MET A 308 6.65 55.49 19.53
C MET A 308 8.15 55.51 19.87
N THR A 309 8.69 54.42 20.40
CA THR A 309 10.13 54.23 20.68
C THR A 309 10.82 53.57 19.49
N ILE A 310 12.16 53.72 19.41
CA ILE A 310 12.98 53.05 18.38
C ILE A 310 12.95 51.51 18.56
N GLY A 311 12.98 51.05 19.80
CA GLY A 311 12.79 49.61 20.11
C GLY A 311 11.41 49.12 19.71
N GLY A 312 10.36 49.96 19.84
CA GLY A 312 9.00 49.66 19.35
C GLY A 312 8.99 49.46 17.83
N ILE A 313 9.67 50.30 17.05
CA ILE A 313 9.82 50.15 15.58
C ILE A 313 10.48 48.81 15.26
N GLN A 314 11.63 48.51 15.94
CA GLN A 314 12.37 47.27 15.75
C GLN A 314 11.49 46.02 16.03
N ALA A 315 10.75 46.02 17.15
CA ALA A 315 9.84 44.93 17.51
C ALA A 315 8.74 44.80 16.46
N PHE A 316 8.15 45.89 15.99
CA PHE A 316 7.09 45.89 14.99
C PHE A 316 7.57 45.32 13.66
N ILE A 317 8.77 45.66 13.19
CA ILE A 317 9.38 45.08 12.00
C ILE A 317 9.54 43.56 12.14
N GLN A 318 9.97 43.09 13.31
CA GLN A 318 10.13 41.67 13.56
C GLN A 318 8.77 40.97 13.59
N TYR A 319 7.73 41.57 14.17
CA TYR A 319 6.35 41.04 14.14
C TYR A 319 5.80 41.03 12.72
N LEU A 320 6.03 42.02 11.89
CA LEU A 320 5.61 42.05 10.50
C LEU A 320 6.14 40.82 9.71
N ARG A 321 7.43 40.51 9.91
CA ARG A 321 8.03 39.30 9.30
C ARG A 321 7.43 38.02 9.87
N SER A 322 7.24 37.95 11.18
CA SER A 322 6.64 36.78 11.85
C SER A 322 5.16 36.61 11.55
N PHE A 323 4.47 37.64 11.05
CA PHE A 323 3.05 37.57 10.67
C PHE A 323 2.83 36.99 9.27
N THR A 324 3.70 37.29 8.31
CA THR A 324 3.56 36.83 6.93
C THR A 324 3.95 35.36 6.73
N GLN A 325 4.91 34.86 7.49
CA GLN A 325 5.42 33.47 7.37
C GLN A 325 4.35 32.39 7.65
N PRO A 326 3.58 32.42 8.75
CA PRO A 326 2.54 31.45 9.01
C PRO A 326 1.42 31.41 7.95
N ILE A 327 1.11 32.55 7.31
CA ILE A 327 0.10 32.64 6.26
C ILE A 327 0.50 31.80 5.04
N THR A 328 1.78 31.90 4.62
CA THR A 328 2.30 31.08 3.52
C THR A 328 2.36 29.59 3.89
N GLN A 329 2.70 29.28 5.13
CA GLN A 329 2.70 27.90 5.65
C GLN A 329 1.30 27.28 5.66
N MET A 330 0.26 28.01 6.02
CA MET A 330 -1.12 27.50 6.00
C MET A 330 -1.57 27.06 4.60
N ALA A 331 -1.10 27.72 3.54
CA ALA A 331 -1.40 27.30 2.17
C ALA A 331 -0.78 25.92 1.85
N SER A 332 0.45 25.66 2.28
CA SER A 332 1.11 24.36 2.10
C SER A 332 0.47 23.24 2.95
N ILE A 333 0.06 23.57 4.19
CA ILE A 333 -0.64 22.64 5.08
C ILE A 333 -1.96 22.16 4.44
N SER A 334 -2.70 23.04 3.77
CA SER A 334 -3.97 22.67 3.13
C SER A 334 -3.80 21.55 2.11
N SER A 335 -2.77 21.62 1.27
CA SER A 335 -2.46 20.56 0.31
C SER A 335 -1.98 19.26 0.98
N GLN A 336 -1.23 19.37 2.07
CA GLN A 336 -0.77 18.23 2.85
C GLN A 336 -1.94 17.52 3.52
N VAL A 337 -2.88 18.26 4.12
CA VAL A 337 -4.09 17.71 4.74
C VAL A 337 -4.96 16.99 3.71
N GLN A 338 -5.10 17.52 2.48
CA GLN A 338 -5.84 16.84 1.41
C GLN A 338 -5.21 15.48 1.05
N ARG A 339 -3.89 15.42 0.88
CA ARG A 339 -3.17 14.15 0.64
C ARG A 339 -3.36 13.16 1.79
N THR A 340 -3.25 13.64 3.00
CA THR A 340 -3.45 12.83 4.22
C THR A 340 -4.86 12.25 4.30
N MET A 341 -5.86 13.06 3.97
CA MET A 341 -7.25 12.58 3.97
C MET A 341 -7.49 11.55 2.87
N ALA A 342 -6.90 11.70 1.69
CA ALA A 342 -6.99 10.69 0.64
C ALA A 342 -6.30 9.36 1.04
N ALA A 343 -5.13 9.43 1.68
CA ALA A 343 -4.46 8.25 2.23
C ALA A 343 -5.29 7.59 3.34
N ALA A 344 -5.83 8.39 4.27
CA ALA A 344 -6.70 7.90 5.33
C ALA A 344 -7.98 7.23 4.78
N GLU A 345 -8.60 7.83 3.75
CA GLU A 345 -9.77 7.26 3.08
C GLU A 345 -9.46 5.87 2.48
N ARG A 346 -8.34 5.71 1.78
CA ARG A 346 -7.93 4.42 1.23
C ARG A 346 -7.68 3.38 2.31
N ILE A 347 -7.04 3.76 3.41
CA ILE A 347 -6.81 2.86 4.55
C ILE A 347 -8.14 2.46 5.19
N PHE A 348 -9.01 3.42 5.51
CA PHE A 348 -10.29 3.12 6.17
C PHE A 348 -11.23 2.32 5.28
N ASN A 349 -11.30 2.61 3.97
CA ASN A 349 -12.08 1.81 3.03
C ASN A 349 -11.59 0.36 3.01
N PHE A 350 -10.27 0.14 3.08
CA PHE A 350 -9.73 -1.21 3.18
C PHE A 350 -10.08 -1.90 4.50
N LEU A 351 -10.02 -1.17 5.62
CA LEU A 351 -10.36 -1.72 6.93
C LEU A 351 -11.87 -1.99 7.09
N ASP A 352 -12.71 -1.25 6.36
CA ASP A 352 -14.17 -1.40 6.36
C ASP A 352 -14.66 -2.48 5.39
N GLU A 353 -13.79 -3.05 4.53
CA GLU A 353 -14.16 -4.15 3.63
C GLU A 353 -14.79 -5.32 4.42
N PRO A 354 -15.82 -5.97 3.89
CA PRO A 354 -16.46 -7.08 4.57
C PRO A 354 -15.49 -8.26 4.76
N GLU A 355 -15.45 -8.75 5.99
CA GLU A 355 -14.66 -9.93 6.35
C GLU A 355 -15.45 -11.22 6.09
N ILE A 356 -14.72 -12.31 5.95
CA ILE A 356 -15.34 -13.63 5.90
C ILE A 356 -16.05 -13.88 7.24
N VAL A 357 -17.36 -13.94 7.22
CA VAL A 357 -18.15 -14.32 8.40
C VAL A 357 -18.14 -15.84 8.52
N GLU A 358 -17.42 -16.36 9.50
CA GLU A 358 -17.54 -17.79 9.84
C GLU A 358 -18.81 -18.03 10.65
N LYS A 359 -19.66 -18.91 10.15
CA LYS A 359 -20.76 -19.47 10.95
C LYS A 359 -20.16 -20.32 12.07
N THR A 360 -20.79 -20.34 13.23
CA THR A 360 -20.38 -21.23 14.33
C THR A 360 -20.32 -22.67 13.81
N PRO A 361 -19.14 -23.33 13.81
CA PRO A 361 -19.00 -24.66 13.26
C PRO A 361 -19.84 -25.65 14.05
N LYS A 362 -20.57 -26.52 13.35
CA LYS A 362 -21.31 -27.61 14.00
C LYS A 362 -20.43 -28.83 14.23
N TYR A 363 -19.38 -28.98 13.44
CA TYR A 363 -18.46 -30.11 13.48
C TYR A 363 -17.03 -29.63 13.68
N THR A 364 -16.33 -30.28 14.59
CA THR A 364 -14.85 -30.22 14.68
C THR A 364 -14.29 -31.37 13.85
N VAL A 365 -13.23 -31.11 13.11
CA VAL A 365 -12.54 -32.14 12.32
C VAL A 365 -11.45 -32.74 13.21
N GLU A 366 -11.64 -34.01 13.59
CA GLU A 366 -10.53 -34.84 14.05
C GLU A 366 -10.04 -35.62 12.83
N SER A 367 -8.83 -35.32 12.36
CA SER A 367 -8.23 -35.86 11.12
C SER A 367 -8.23 -37.41 11.07
N SER A 368 -8.23 -38.04 12.24
CA SER A 368 -8.30 -39.49 12.35
C SER A 368 -9.65 -40.11 11.87
N ASN A 369 -10.70 -39.31 11.77
CA ASN A 369 -12.05 -39.79 11.45
C ASN A 369 -12.52 -39.44 10.02
N ILE A 370 -11.72 -38.68 9.25
CA ILE A 370 -12.05 -38.35 7.86
C ILE A 370 -11.64 -39.49 6.94
N ARG A 371 -12.60 -40.00 6.17
CA ARG A 371 -12.36 -41.03 5.14
C ARG A 371 -12.06 -40.40 3.79
N GLY A 372 -12.68 -39.27 3.47
CA GLY A 372 -12.49 -38.53 2.23
C GLY A 372 -13.53 -38.86 1.15
N ASP A 373 -14.75 -39.30 1.55
CA ASP A 373 -15.90 -39.39 0.63
C ASP A 373 -16.40 -37.98 0.31
N ILE A 374 -16.48 -37.58 -0.97
CA ILE A 374 -16.94 -36.26 -1.39
C ILE A 374 -18.13 -36.40 -2.32
N ARG A 375 -19.20 -35.64 -2.03
CA ARG A 375 -20.36 -35.54 -2.87
C ARG A 375 -20.67 -34.10 -3.22
N PHE A 376 -20.80 -33.84 -4.50
CA PHE A 376 -21.30 -32.60 -5.06
C PHE A 376 -22.78 -32.77 -5.40
N ASP A 377 -23.62 -31.88 -4.91
CA ASP A 377 -25.09 -32.00 -5.02
C ASP A 377 -25.62 -30.67 -5.62
N HIS A 378 -25.87 -30.68 -6.94
CA HIS A 378 -26.42 -29.57 -7.71
C HIS A 378 -25.66 -28.25 -7.46
N VAL A 379 -24.32 -28.28 -7.50
CA VAL A 379 -23.47 -27.15 -7.21
C VAL A 379 -23.57 -26.12 -8.33
N CYS A 380 -23.95 -24.90 -7.94
CA CYS A 380 -23.98 -23.73 -8.82
C CYS A 380 -23.13 -22.60 -8.26
N PHE A 381 -22.31 -21.98 -9.15
CA PHE A 381 -21.41 -20.90 -8.76
C PHE A 381 -21.18 -19.89 -9.89
N GLY A 382 -20.98 -18.64 -9.50
CA GLY A 382 -20.48 -17.54 -10.35
C GLY A 382 -19.74 -16.53 -9.51
N TYR A 383 -18.73 -15.92 -10.06
CA TYR A 383 -17.98 -14.87 -9.35
C TYR A 383 -18.86 -13.64 -9.15
N GLU A 384 -18.72 -12.98 -7.99
CA GLU A 384 -19.52 -11.79 -7.62
C GLU A 384 -19.36 -10.59 -8.57
N ASP A 385 -18.28 -10.57 -9.36
CA ASP A 385 -17.94 -9.46 -10.26
C ASP A 385 -18.58 -9.57 -11.63
N THR A 386 -19.06 -10.74 -11.98
CA THR A 386 -19.74 -11.03 -13.25
C THR A 386 -21.09 -11.61 -12.95
N ASP A 387 -22.12 -11.14 -13.63
CA ASP A 387 -23.46 -11.78 -13.59
C ASP A 387 -23.43 -13.19 -14.22
N GLU A 388 -22.27 -13.61 -14.73
CA GLU A 388 -22.10 -14.89 -15.38
C GLU A 388 -21.99 -16.04 -14.36
N THR A 389 -22.73 -17.07 -14.58
CA THR A 389 -22.61 -18.35 -13.86
C THR A 389 -21.50 -19.16 -14.52
N VAL A 390 -20.51 -19.59 -13.73
CA VAL A 390 -19.35 -20.37 -14.22
C VAL A 390 -19.58 -21.87 -14.06
N ILE A 391 -20.29 -22.27 -13.01
CA ILE A 391 -20.72 -23.65 -12.75
C ILE A 391 -22.24 -23.62 -12.65
N HIS A 392 -22.93 -24.39 -13.47
CA HIS A 392 -24.41 -24.35 -13.59
C HIS A 392 -25.10 -25.41 -12.73
N ASP A 393 -24.74 -26.72 -12.92
CA ASP A 393 -25.32 -27.83 -12.19
C ASP A 393 -24.32 -29.00 -12.06
N PHE A 394 -23.31 -28.80 -11.19
CA PHE A 394 -22.27 -29.82 -11.03
C PHE A 394 -22.67 -30.83 -9.95
N SER A 395 -22.86 -32.10 -10.37
CA SER A 395 -23.20 -33.20 -9.48
C SER A 395 -22.28 -34.41 -9.72
N ALA A 396 -21.60 -34.86 -8.65
CA ALA A 396 -20.72 -36.03 -8.70
C ALA A 396 -20.59 -36.69 -7.32
N ASP A 397 -20.43 -38.00 -7.30
CA ASP A 397 -20.14 -38.80 -6.11
C ASP A 397 -18.72 -39.39 -6.23
N VAL A 398 -17.87 -39.08 -5.26
CA VAL A 398 -16.47 -39.52 -5.18
C VAL A 398 -16.26 -40.32 -3.91
N LYS A 399 -15.73 -41.52 -4.02
CA LYS A 399 -15.46 -42.41 -2.88
C LYS A 399 -14.03 -42.18 -2.35
N ALA A 400 -13.86 -42.45 -1.06
CA ALA A 400 -12.58 -42.39 -0.40
C ALA A 400 -11.50 -43.20 -1.13
N GLY A 401 -10.32 -42.60 -1.33
CA GLY A 401 -9.19 -43.25 -1.98
C GLY A 401 -9.23 -43.30 -3.51
N GLN A 402 -10.28 -42.78 -4.16
CA GLN A 402 -10.33 -42.68 -5.63
C GLN A 402 -9.42 -41.60 -6.18
N LYS A 403 -8.91 -41.85 -7.40
CA LYS A 403 -8.23 -40.88 -8.24
C LYS A 403 -9.20 -40.30 -9.27
N ILE A 404 -9.48 -39.03 -9.18
CA ILE A 404 -10.44 -38.30 -10.02
C ILE A 404 -9.69 -37.42 -10.99
N ALA A 405 -9.82 -37.67 -12.30
CA ALA A 405 -9.31 -36.77 -13.33
C ALA A 405 -10.41 -35.79 -13.76
N ILE A 406 -10.15 -34.49 -13.65
CA ILE A 406 -11.04 -33.44 -14.17
C ILE A 406 -10.45 -32.99 -15.51
N VAL A 407 -11.16 -33.25 -16.61
CA VAL A 407 -10.72 -32.94 -17.98
C VAL A 407 -11.71 -31.99 -18.66
N GLY A 408 -11.24 -31.21 -19.64
CA GLY A 408 -12.08 -30.30 -20.39
C GLY A 408 -11.25 -29.14 -20.97
N PRO A 409 -11.81 -28.35 -21.90
CA PRO A 409 -11.13 -27.22 -22.50
C PRO A 409 -10.79 -26.13 -21.49
N THR A 410 -9.93 -25.21 -21.88
CA THR A 410 -9.66 -23.99 -21.08
C THR A 410 -10.94 -23.19 -20.91
N GLY A 411 -11.21 -22.74 -19.66
CA GLY A 411 -12.46 -22.03 -19.33
C GLY A 411 -13.64 -22.95 -18.91
N ALA A 412 -13.50 -24.28 -18.96
CA ALA A 412 -14.58 -25.21 -18.58
C ALA A 412 -14.95 -25.20 -17.08
N GLY A 413 -14.24 -24.44 -16.22
CA GLY A 413 -14.53 -24.35 -14.78
C GLY A 413 -13.71 -25.29 -13.88
N LYS A 414 -12.72 -26.04 -14.41
CA LYS A 414 -11.92 -27.04 -13.67
C LYS A 414 -11.27 -26.47 -12.39
N THR A 415 -10.50 -25.39 -12.53
CA THR A 415 -9.83 -24.71 -11.39
C THR A 415 -10.85 -24.07 -10.43
N THR A 416 -12.00 -23.64 -10.94
CA THR A 416 -13.09 -23.11 -10.10
C THR A 416 -13.64 -24.19 -9.17
N MET A 417 -13.85 -25.41 -9.66
CA MET A 417 -14.31 -26.53 -8.83
C MET A 417 -13.37 -26.83 -7.66
N VAL A 418 -12.06 -26.82 -7.92
CA VAL A 418 -11.04 -26.99 -6.87
C VAL A 418 -11.12 -25.87 -5.82
N LYS A 419 -11.29 -24.62 -6.25
CA LYS A 419 -11.44 -23.47 -5.35
C LYS A 419 -12.71 -23.56 -4.49
N LEU A 420 -13.80 -24.12 -5.02
CA LEU A 420 -15.04 -24.35 -4.29
C LEU A 420 -14.89 -25.47 -3.26
N LEU A 421 -14.19 -26.54 -3.60
CA LEU A 421 -13.91 -27.65 -2.68
C LEU A 421 -13.09 -27.19 -1.47
N MET A 422 -12.10 -26.29 -1.68
CA MET A 422 -11.32 -25.65 -0.62
C MET A 422 -12.08 -24.55 0.13
N ARG A 423 -13.33 -24.29 -0.26
CA ARG A 423 -14.15 -23.21 0.29
C ARG A 423 -13.45 -21.85 0.27
N PHE A 424 -12.78 -21.54 -0.86
CA PHE A 424 -12.26 -20.19 -1.11
C PHE A 424 -13.37 -19.22 -1.52
N HIS A 425 -14.47 -19.76 -2.07
CA HIS A 425 -15.69 -19.05 -2.41
C HIS A 425 -16.89 -19.79 -1.86
N ASP A 426 -17.98 -19.08 -1.55
CA ASP A 426 -19.25 -19.67 -1.16
C ASP A 426 -20.11 -19.93 -2.41
N LEU A 427 -20.95 -20.98 -2.37
CA LEU A 427 -21.80 -21.39 -3.48
C LEU A 427 -23.00 -20.44 -3.65
N LYS A 428 -23.49 -20.27 -4.90
CA LYS A 428 -24.79 -19.62 -5.17
C LYS A 428 -25.95 -20.54 -4.76
N SER A 429 -25.86 -21.82 -5.11
CA SER A 429 -26.82 -22.87 -4.72
C SER A 429 -26.16 -24.25 -4.75
N GLY A 430 -26.87 -25.29 -4.26
CA GLY A 430 -26.32 -26.61 -4.11
C GLY A 430 -25.51 -26.81 -2.85
N LYS A 431 -24.86 -27.96 -2.71
CA LYS A 431 -24.06 -28.32 -1.53
C LYS A 431 -22.88 -29.20 -1.91
N ILE A 432 -21.84 -29.13 -1.11
CA ILE A 432 -20.70 -30.06 -1.15
C ILE A 432 -20.64 -30.75 0.20
N TYR A 433 -20.57 -32.07 0.19
CA TYR A 433 -20.48 -32.86 1.40
C TYR A 433 -19.11 -33.54 1.50
N LEU A 434 -18.56 -33.57 2.71
CA LEU A 434 -17.41 -34.36 3.10
C LEU A 434 -17.85 -35.41 4.12
N ASP A 435 -17.68 -36.68 3.80
CA ASP A 435 -18.17 -37.81 4.62
C ASP A 435 -19.65 -37.66 5.05
N GLY A 436 -20.50 -37.16 4.14
CA GLY A 436 -21.92 -36.93 4.36
C GLY A 436 -22.27 -35.65 5.15
N LYS A 437 -21.31 -34.86 5.55
CA LYS A 437 -21.50 -33.58 6.26
C LYS A 437 -21.26 -32.41 5.32
N ASP A 438 -22.13 -31.39 5.35
CA ASP A 438 -21.99 -30.17 4.53
C ASP A 438 -20.71 -29.43 4.91
N ILE A 439 -19.84 -29.13 3.92
CA ILE A 439 -18.57 -28.42 4.16
C ILE A 439 -18.75 -27.03 4.78
N THR A 440 -19.93 -26.43 4.65
CA THR A 440 -20.23 -25.13 5.24
C THR A 440 -20.42 -25.18 6.77
N GLU A 441 -20.61 -26.39 7.32
CA GLU A 441 -20.81 -26.63 8.76
C GLU A 441 -19.50 -26.87 9.51
N PHE A 442 -18.36 -26.94 8.79
CA PHE A 442 -17.00 -26.98 9.38
C PHE A 442 -16.40 -25.57 9.49
N ALA A 443 -15.47 -25.38 10.44
CA ALA A 443 -14.58 -24.24 10.40
C ALA A 443 -13.68 -24.31 9.16
N ARG A 444 -13.51 -23.19 8.43
CA ARG A 444 -12.71 -23.17 7.18
C ARG A 444 -11.27 -23.65 7.40
N GLY A 445 -10.67 -23.26 8.53
CA GLY A 445 -9.32 -23.66 8.90
C GLY A 445 -9.18 -25.16 9.10
N ASP A 446 -10.15 -25.79 9.79
CA ASP A 446 -10.14 -27.24 10.04
C ASP A 446 -10.43 -28.01 8.77
N LEU A 447 -11.41 -27.57 7.97
CA LEU A 447 -11.70 -28.18 6.67
C LEU A 447 -10.45 -28.20 5.78
N ARG A 448 -9.72 -27.08 5.69
CA ARG A 448 -8.53 -26.96 4.82
C ARG A 448 -7.34 -27.80 5.25
N LYS A 449 -7.25 -28.19 6.53
CA LYS A 449 -6.20 -29.13 7.00
C LYS A 449 -6.34 -30.52 6.37
N GLU A 450 -7.56 -30.91 5.97
CA GLU A 450 -7.82 -32.19 5.34
C GLU A 450 -7.45 -32.23 3.85
N PHE A 451 -7.13 -31.07 3.28
CA PHE A 451 -6.73 -30.92 1.88
C PHE A 451 -5.25 -30.62 1.74
N GLY A 452 -4.53 -31.41 0.97
CA GLY A 452 -3.21 -31.10 0.45
C GLY A 452 -3.33 -30.55 -0.97
N MET A 453 -2.54 -29.54 -1.31
CA MET A 453 -2.64 -28.86 -2.61
C MET A 453 -1.29 -28.70 -3.27
N VAL A 454 -1.19 -29.12 -4.54
CA VAL A 454 -0.06 -28.83 -5.43
C VAL A 454 -0.60 -28.00 -6.59
N LEU A 455 -0.25 -26.72 -6.61
CA LEU A 455 -0.69 -25.77 -7.63
C LEU A 455 0.22 -25.81 -8.86
N GLN A 456 -0.31 -25.34 -10.00
CA GLN A 456 0.43 -25.08 -11.22
C GLN A 456 1.54 -24.06 -10.97
N ASP A 457 1.20 -22.94 -10.32
CA ASP A 457 2.17 -21.92 -9.91
C ASP A 457 2.83 -22.34 -8.59
N THR A 458 4.07 -22.81 -8.69
CA THR A 458 4.86 -23.26 -7.55
C THR A 458 5.37 -22.07 -6.76
N TRP A 459 4.73 -21.75 -5.65
CA TRP A 459 5.18 -20.70 -4.76
C TRP A 459 6.05 -21.25 -3.62
N LEU A 460 7.26 -20.65 -3.49
CA LEU A 460 8.18 -20.88 -2.39
C LEU A 460 8.55 -19.51 -1.81
N TYR A 461 8.61 -19.43 -0.46
CA TYR A 461 8.99 -18.18 0.18
C TYR A 461 10.52 -18.08 0.38
N SER A 462 11.02 -16.87 0.57
CA SER A 462 12.42 -16.62 0.92
C SER A 462 12.73 -17.22 2.28
N GLY A 463 13.54 -18.28 2.29
CA GLY A 463 13.89 -19.06 3.47
C GLY A 463 14.63 -20.33 3.06
N THR A 464 14.97 -21.19 4.02
CA THR A 464 15.67 -22.45 3.73
C THR A 464 14.76 -23.46 3.03
N ILE A 465 15.35 -24.41 2.31
CA ILE A 465 14.61 -25.54 1.72
C ILE A 465 13.89 -26.34 2.82
N MET A 466 14.54 -26.55 3.97
CA MET A 466 13.96 -27.22 5.13
C MET A 466 12.66 -26.54 5.58
N GLU A 467 12.68 -25.22 5.77
CA GLU A 467 11.52 -24.42 6.19
C GLU A 467 10.41 -24.44 5.15
N ASN A 468 10.76 -24.36 3.86
CA ASN A 468 9.79 -24.41 2.77
C ASN A 468 9.03 -25.74 2.72
N ILE A 469 9.67 -26.87 2.98
CA ILE A 469 9.00 -28.18 3.07
C ILE A 469 8.20 -28.27 4.37
N ARG A 470 8.78 -27.84 5.51
CA ARG A 470 8.14 -27.84 6.84
C ARG A 470 6.87 -26.98 6.90
N TYR A 471 6.68 -26.05 5.95
CA TYR A 471 5.46 -25.26 5.83
C TYR A 471 4.20 -26.14 5.68
N GLY A 472 4.31 -27.36 5.19
CA GLY A 472 3.21 -28.34 5.14
C GLY A 472 2.72 -28.77 6.53
N ARG A 473 3.64 -28.87 7.51
CA ARG A 473 3.35 -29.17 8.92
C ARG A 473 4.46 -28.58 9.79
N LEU A 474 4.15 -27.48 10.47
CA LEU A 474 5.15 -26.64 11.16
C LEU A 474 5.81 -27.32 12.37
N ASP A 475 5.18 -28.31 12.97
CA ASP A 475 5.66 -29.09 14.11
C ASP A 475 6.44 -30.36 13.69
N ALA A 476 6.65 -30.56 12.38
CA ALA A 476 7.40 -31.70 11.87
C ALA A 476 8.89 -31.65 12.24
N THR A 477 9.45 -32.80 12.59
CA THR A 477 10.89 -32.94 12.85
C THR A 477 11.71 -32.87 11.55
N ASP A 478 13.02 -32.63 11.68
CA ASP A 478 13.93 -32.62 10.52
C ASP A 478 13.92 -33.96 9.77
N GLU A 479 13.83 -35.07 10.51
CA GLU A 479 13.77 -36.44 9.96
C GLU A 479 12.50 -36.63 9.13
N GLU A 480 11.33 -36.16 9.60
CA GLU A 480 10.07 -36.22 8.86
C GLU A 480 10.13 -35.40 7.57
N VAL A 481 10.72 -34.21 7.63
CA VAL A 481 10.95 -33.36 6.45
C VAL A 481 11.83 -34.07 5.42
N ILE A 482 12.93 -34.69 5.87
CA ILE A 482 13.83 -35.45 4.99
C ILE A 482 13.12 -36.67 4.40
N GLN A 483 12.29 -37.37 5.16
CA GLN A 483 11.50 -38.50 4.63
C GLN A 483 10.49 -38.04 3.57
N ALA A 484 9.80 -36.92 3.79
CA ALA A 484 8.92 -36.33 2.79
C ALA A 484 9.68 -35.92 1.53
N ALA A 485 10.87 -35.35 1.66
CA ALA A 485 11.74 -35.00 0.54
C ALA A 485 12.21 -36.24 -0.26
N LYS A 486 12.50 -37.34 0.40
CA LYS A 486 12.83 -38.64 -0.26
C LYS A 486 11.63 -39.17 -1.02
N ALA A 487 10.45 -39.18 -0.41
CA ALA A 487 9.21 -39.64 -1.06
C ALA A 487 8.86 -38.77 -2.28
N ALA A 488 9.18 -37.47 -2.24
CA ALA A 488 9.02 -36.52 -3.34
C ALA A 488 10.19 -36.56 -4.35
N GLN A 489 11.16 -37.46 -4.24
CA GLN A 489 12.29 -37.56 -5.16
C GLN A 489 13.21 -36.34 -5.23
N VAL A 490 13.19 -35.46 -4.20
CA VAL A 490 13.97 -34.21 -4.19
C VAL A 490 15.20 -34.26 -3.27
N ASP A 491 15.29 -35.22 -2.35
CA ASP A 491 16.39 -35.36 -1.38
C ASP A 491 17.76 -35.43 -2.05
N HIS A 492 17.90 -36.20 -3.15
CA HIS A 492 19.17 -36.30 -3.87
C HIS A 492 19.65 -34.96 -4.39
N PHE A 493 18.77 -34.18 -5.03
CA PHE A 493 19.08 -32.83 -5.50
C PHE A 493 19.49 -31.92 -4.34
N VAL A 494 18.69 -31.88 -3.27
CA VAL A 494 18.98 -31.01 -2.12
C VAL A 494 20.36 -31.29 -1.53
N ARG A 495 20.76 -32.56 -1.44
CA ARG A 495 22.09 -32.96 -0.93
C ARG A 495 23.24 -32.59 -1.86
N THR A 496 23.00 -32.29 -3.13
CA THR A 496 24.05 -31.80 -4.06
C THR A 496 24.33 -30.32 -3.89
N LEU A 497 23.45 -29.56 -3.19
CA LEU A 497 23.67 -28.16 -2.91
C LEU A 497 24.70 -27.97 -1.80
N PRO A 498 25.51 -26.89 -1.82
CA PRO A 498 26.57 -26.65 -0.83
C PRO A 498 26.07 -26.71 0.62
N ASP A 499 24.91 -26.09 0.90
CA ASP A 499 24.33 -26.02 2.23
C ASP A 499 23.17 -27.02 2.44
N GLY A 500 22.95 -27.93 1.47
CA GLY A 500 21.92 -28.96 1.54
C GLY A 500 20.54 -28.37 1.86
N TYR A 501 19.87 -28.90 2.88
CA TYR A 501 18.56 -28.41 3.34
C TYR A 501 18.56 -26.99 3.92
N ASN A 502 19.73 -26.46 4.31
CA ASN A 502 19.88 -25.09 4.79
C ASN A 502 20.09 -24.07 3.65
N THR A 503 20.12 -24.52 2.40
CA THR A 503 20.21 -23.62 1.25
C THR A 503 19.04 -22.65 1.26
N ILE A 504 19.34 -21.33 1.22
CA ILE A 504 18.36 -20.27 1.20
C ILE A 504 17.84 -20.08 -0.23
N LEU A 505 16.54 -20.13 -0.38
CA LEU A 505 15.86 -19.75 -1.62
C LEU A 505 15.67 -18.24 -1.65
N ASN A 506 15.97 -17.61 -2.78
CA ASN A 506 15.73 -16.18 -2.98
C ASN A 506 14.22 -15.90 -3.16
N GLU A 507 13.83 -14.62 -3.16
CA GLU A 507 12.40 -14.20 -3.20
C GLU A 507 11.61 -14.81 -4.37
N GLU A 508 12.25 -15.02 -5.53
CA GLU A 508 11.63 -15.63 -6.71
C GLU A 508 12.01 -17.11 -6.87
N ALA A 509 12.80 -17.65 -5.94
CA ALA A 509 13.38 -18.99 -6.00
C ALA A 509 14.06 -19.29 -7.36
N THR A 510 14.72 -18.29 -7.97
CA THR A 510 15.38 -18.41 -9.28
C THR A 510 16.65 -19.27 -9.22
N ASN A 511 17.16 -19.55 -8.03
CA ASN A 511 18.31 -20.43 -7.78
C ASN A 511 17.98 -21.91 -7.85
N VAL A 512 16.73 -22.29 -8.14
CA VAL A 512 16.28 -23.67 -8.40
C VAL A 512 15.44 -23.73 -9.67
N SER A 513 15.50 -24.87 -10.40
CA SER A 513 14.72 -25.04 -11.63
C SER A 513 13.23 -25.20 -11.35
N GLN A 514 12.38 -24.97 -12.35
CA GLN A 514 10.91 -25.08 -12.22
C GLN A 514 10.49 -26.49 -11.77
N GLY A 515 11.13 -27.56 -12.30
CA GLY A 515 10.86 -28.92 -11.85
C GLY A 515 11.28 -29.18 -10.40
N GLN A 516 12.41 -28.60 -9.96
CA GLN A 516 12.84 -28.68 -8.57
C GLN A 516 11.87 -27.95 -7.63
N LYS A 517 11.38 -26.75 -8.01
CA LYS A 517 10.31 -26.06 -7.25
C LYS A 517 9.08 -26.95 -7.10
N GLN A 518 8.67 -27.62 -8.15
CA GLN A 518 7.50 -28.51 -8.13
C GLN A 518 7.74 -29.71 -7.19
N LEU A 519 8.91 -30.35 -7.23
CA LEU A 519 9.25 -31.43 -6.30
C LEU A 519 9.26 -30.96 -4.84
N LEU A 520 9.73 -29.74 -4.54
CA LEU A 520 9.68 -29.15 -3.20
C LEU A 520 8.23 -28.90 -2.74
N THR A 521 7.35 -28.45 -3.62
CA THR A 521 5.92 -28.27 -3.28
C THR A 521 5.21 -29.62 -3.10
N ILE A 522 5.59 -30.66 -3.84
CA ILE A 522 5.09 -32.03 -3.62
C ILE A 522 5.59 -32.55 -2.26
N ALA A 523 6.86 -32.32 -1.88
CA ALA A 523 7.38 -32.69 -0.56
C ALA A 523 6.60 -32.02 0.57
N ARG A 524 6.25 -30.73 0.42
CA ARG A 524 5.38 -29.99 1.32
C ARG A 524 3.99 -30.65 1.46
N ALA A 525 3.40 -31.06 0.34
CA ALA A 525 2.10 -31.72 0.33
C ALA A 525 2.15 -33.16 0.91
N ILE A 526 3.25 -33.90 0.74
CA ILE A 526 3.47 -35.21 1.38
C ILE A 526 3.55 -35.03 2.91
N LEU A 527 4.30 -34.02 3.38
CA LEU A 527 4.51 -33.74 4.80
C LEU A 527 3.22 -33.32 5.51
N SER A 528 2.28 -32.67 4.82
CA SER A 528 1.00 -32.25 5.41
C SER A 528 0.12 -33.44 5.80
N ASP A 529 0.35 -34.61 5.22
CA ASP A 529 -0.38 -35.89 5.45
C ASP A 529 -1.91 -35.78 5.36
N SER A 530 -2.40 -34.92 4.47
CA SER A 530 -3.83 -34.66 4.26
C SER A 530 -4.50 -35.84 3.57
N ARG A 531 -5.80 -36.07 3.88
CA ARG A 531 -6.60 -37.19 3.34
C ARG A 531 -7.05 -36.97 1.90
N ILE A 532 -7.21 -35.73 1.51
CA ILE A 532 -7.68 -35.35 0.17
C ILE A 532 -6.59 -34.54 -0.51
N MET A 533 -6.25 -34.89 -1.74
CA MET A 533 -5.25 -34.19 -2.53
C MET A 533 -5.88 -33.47 -3.71
N ILE A 534 -5.39 -32.27 -3.97
CA ILE A 534 -5.76 -31.44 -5.11
C ILE A 534 -4.49 -31.16 -5.89
N LEU A 535 -4.46 -31.60 -7.14
CA LEU A 535 -3.29 -31.57 -7.99
C LEU A 535 -3.63 -30.82 -9.29
N ASP A 536 -2.93 -29.70 -9.53
CA ASP A 536 -3.04 -28.97 -10.79
C ASP A 536 -1.78 -29.27 -11.63
N GLU A 537 -1.94 -30.11 -12.66
CA GLU A 537 -0.84 -30.69 -13.41
C GLU A 537 -0.51 -29.85 -14.64
N ALA A 538 0.33 -28.81 -14.49
CA ALA A 538 0.91 -28.12 -15.63
C ALA A 538 2.45 -28.15 -15.58
N THR A 539 3.06 -28.99 -16.41
CA THR A 539 4.52 -29.12 -16.54
C THR A 539 4.96 -28.90 -17.97
N SER A 540 4.79 -27.69 -18.50
CA SER A 540 5.12 -27.39 -19.90
C SER A 540 6.60 -27.08 -20.17
N SER A 541 7.50 -27.15 -19.17
CA SER A 541 8.89 -26.66 -19.32
C SER A 541 9.92 -27.43 -18.49
N VAL A 542 9.75 -28.76 -18.35
CA VAL A 542 10.63 -29.59 -17.53
C VAL A 542 11.28 -30.67 -18.38
N ASP A 543 12.56 -30.99 -18.13
CA ASP A 543 13.26 -32.06 -18.82
C ASP A 543 12.66 -33.44 -18.46
N THR A 544 12.82 -34.42 -19.37
CA THR A 544 12.20 -35.76 -19.27
C THR A 544 12.58 -36.51 -17.99
N ARG A 545 13.81 -36.34 -17.48
CA ARG A 545 14.26 -37.01 -16.25
C ARG A 545 13.56 -36.46 -15.02
N THR A 546 13.49 -35.13 -14.92
CA THR A 546 12.79 -34.46 -13.83
C THR A 546 11.28 -34.73 -13.92
N GLU A 547 10.74 -34.86 -15.14
CA GLU A 547 9.35 -35.24 -15.36
C GLU A 547 9.00 -36.62 -14.77
N LEU A 548 9.83 -37.62 -14.99
CA LEU A 548 9.68 -38.96 -14.39
C LEU A 548 9.74 -38.88 -12.85
N SER A 549 10.63 -38.05 -12.31
CA SER A 549 10.73 -37.85 -10.85
C SER A 549 9.46 -37.20 -10.29
N ILE A 550 8.89 -36.20 -10.98
CA ILE A 550 7.63 -35.55 -10.60
C ILE A 550 6.48 -36.56 -10.64
N GLN A 551 6.40 -37.39 -11.69
CA GLN A 551 5.35 -38.40 -11.81
C GLN A 551 5.44 -39.43 -10.67
N THR A 552 6.62 -39.93 -10.36
CA THR A 552 6.87 -40.86 -9.24
C THR A 552 6.47 -40.20 -7.90
N ALA A 553 6.84 -38.93 -7.71
CA ALA A 553 6.48 -38.17 -6.50
C ALA A 553 4.95 -37.99 -6.38
N MET A 554 4.28 -37.68 -7.48
CA MET A 554 2.81 -37.56 -7.53
C MET A 554 2.12 -38.89 -7.22
N ASP A 555 2.60 -40.01 -7.78
CA ASP A 555 2.04 -41.33 -7.49
C ASP A 555 2.22 -41.70 -6.00
N ASN A 556 3.36 -41.37 -5.41
CA ASN A 556 3.58 -41.54 -3.97
C ASN A 556 2.62 -40.67 -3.14
N LEU A 557 2.40 -39.41 -3.55
CA LEU A 557 1.50 -38.47 -2.88
C LEU A 557 0.05 -38.97 -2.91
N MET A 558 -0.42 -39.52 -4.02
CA MET A 558 -1.81 -39.97 -4.21
C MET A 558 -2.13 -41.29 -3.52
N ARG A 559 -1.13 -42.08 -3.14
CA ARG A 559 -1.35 -43.43 -2.62
C ARG A 559 -2.21 -43.45 -1.36
N GLY A 560 -3.38 -44.10 -1.43
CA GLY A 560 -4.33 -44.24 -0.30
C GLY A 560 -5.10 -42.97 0.06
N ARG A 561 -5.13 -41.98 -0.83
CA ARG A 561 -5.79 -40.70 -0.63
C ARG A 561 -6.79 -40.41 -1.75
N THR A 562 -7.87 -39.71 -1.42
CA THR A 562 -8.80 -39.21 -2.44
C THR A 562 -8.12 -38.06 -3.19
N SER A 563 -7.97 -38.17 -4.51
CA SER A 563 -7.14 -37.23 -5.28
C SER A 563 -7.90 -36.64 -6.45
N PHE A 564 -8.07 -35.31 -6.47
CA PHE A 564 -8.60 -34.55 -7.59
C PHE A 564 -7.46 -34.01 -8.43
N ILE A 565 -7.43 -34.35 -9.70
CA ILE A 565 -6.34 -34.01 -10.61
C ILE A 565 -6.91 -33.23 -11.77
N ILE A 566 -6.49 -31.96 -11.95
CA ILE A 566 -6.72 -31.24 -13.20
C ILE A 566 -5.71 -31.80 -14.20
N ALA A 567 -6.16 -32.76 -14.99
CA ALA A 567 -5.26 -33.57 -15.80
C ALA A 567 -4.97 -32.88 -17.15
N HIS A 568 -3.68 -32.72 -17.42
CA HIS A 568 -3.14 -32.27 -18.70
C HIS A 568 -2.26 -33.35 -19.36
N ARG A 569 -2.10 -34.52 -18.72
CA ARG A 569 -1.27 -35.64 -19.19
C ARG A 569 -2.11 -36.87 -19.45
N LEU A 570 -1.76 -37.55 -20.53
CA LEU A 570 -2.42 -38.78 -20.95
C LEU A 570 -2.35 -39.90 -19.89
N SER A 571 -1.16 -40.10 -19.30
CA SER A 571 -0.93 -41.13 -18.28
C SER A 571 -1.81 -40.95 -17.04
N THR A 572 -1.99 -39.70 -16.61
CA THR A 572 -2.84 -39.37 -15.45
C THR A 572 -4.30 -39.63 -15.72
N ILE A 573 -4.77 -39.32 -16.93
CA ILE A 573 -6.18 -39.52 -17.34
C ILE A 573 -6.47 -41.01 -17.43
N ARG A 574 -5.61 -41.83 -18.05
CA ARG A 574 -5.79 -43.28 -18.22
C ARG A 574 -5.83 -44.04 -16.89
N ASN A 575 -5.05 -43.58 -15.92
CA ASN A 575 -4.91 -44.24 -14.62
C ASN A 575 -5.92 -43.74 -13.56
N ALA A 576 -6.88 -42.89 -13.94
CA ALA A 576 -7.90 -42.36 -13.05
C ALA A 576 -9.05 -43.38 -12.85
N ASP A 577 -9.52 -43.52 -11.61
CA ASP A 577 -10.67 -44.37 -11.27
C ASP A 577 -12.00 -43.76 -11.76
N LEU A 578 -12.04 -42.41 -11.84
CA LEU A 578 -13.18 -41.64 -12.34
C LEU A 578 -12.69 -40.43 -13.14
N ILE A 579 -13.22 -40.25 -14.31
CA ILE A 579 -13.00 -39.07 -15.14
C ILE A 579 -14.28 -38.25 -15.14
N LEU A 580 -14.15 -36.96 -14.79
CA LEU A 580 -15.19 -35.94 -14.88
C LEU A 580 -14.89 -35.05 -16.07
N CYS A 581 -15.67 -35.17 -17.12
CA CYS A 581 -15.47 -34.39 -18.35
C CYS A 581 -16.32 -33.13 -18.31
N MET A 582 -15.67 -31.97 -18.21
CA MET A 582 -16.32 -30.68 -18.04
C MET A 582 -16.37 -29.90 -19.37
N LYS A 583 -17.51 -29.29 -19.64
CA LYS A 583 -17.72 -28.33 -20.72
C LYS A 583 -18.67 -27.24 -20.24
N ASP A 584 -18.32 -25.98 -20.46
CA ASP A 584 -19.15 -24.80 -20.17
C ASP A 584 -19.76 -24.83 -18.74
N GLY A 585 -18.97 -25.26 -17.75
CA GLY A 585 -19.37 -25.27 -16.34
C GLY A 585 -20.13 -26.50 -15.86
N ASP A 586 -20.42 -27.48 -16.75
CA ASP A 586 -21.17 -28.68 -16.42
C ASP A 586 -20.35 -29.96 -16.65
N ILE A 587 -20.74 -31.05 -15.98
CA ILE A 587 -20.25 -32.39 -16.30
C ILE A 587 -21.06 -32.92 -17.47
N VAL A 588 -20.40 -33.05 -18.64
CA VAL A 588 -21.07 -33.64 -19.84
C VAL A 588 -20.95 -35.15 -19.91
N GLU A 589 -19.87 -35.72 -19.35
CA GLU A 589 -19.65 -37.17 -19.32
C GLU A 589 -18.86 -37.51 -18.03
N GLN A 590 -19.13 -38.67 -17.48
CA GLN A 590 -18.38 -39.25 -16.37
C GLN A 590 -18.28 -40.78 -16.51
N GLY A 591 -17.16 -41.35 -16.07
CA GLY A 591 -16.86 -42.77 -16.15
C GLY A 591 -15.37 -43.09 -16.15
N THR A 592 -15.00 -44.31 -16.40
CA THR A 592 -13.61 -44.73 -16.61
C THR A 592 -13.13 -44.37 -18.02
N HIS A 593 -11.83 -44.41 -18.25
CA HIS A 593 -11.21 -44.15 -19.55
C HIS A 593 -11.79 -45.03 -20.67
N GLU A 594 -11.92 -46.34 -20.40
CA GLU A 594 -12.43 -47.32 -21.38
C GLU A 594 -13.90 -47.09 -21.68
N GLU A 595 -14.72 -46.83 -20.65
CA GLU A 595 -16.16 -46.56 -20.79
C GLU A 595 -16.42 -45.29 -21.62
N LEU A 596 -15.62 -44.23 -21.39
CA LEU A 596 -15.81 -42.95 -22.08
C LEU A 596 -15.33 -43.00 -23.53
N LEU A 597 -14.25 -43.74 -23.81
CA LEU A 597 -13.82 -44.00 -25.18
C LEU A 597 -14.85 -44.81 -25.97
N ALA A 598 -15.41 -45.86 -25.35
CA ALA A 598 -16.43 -46.71 -25.98
C ALA A 598 -17.72 -45.92 -26.32
N LYS A 599 -18.07 -44.87 -25.56
CA LYS A 599 -19.20 -43.98 -25.85
C LYS A 599 -19.00 -43.12 -27.08
N ASN A 600 -17.76 -42.94 -27.54
CA ASN A 600 -17.39 -42.13 -28.71
C ASN A 600 -17.97 -40.70 -28.67
N GLY A 601 -18.06 -40.14 -27.43
CA GLY A 601 -18.68 -38.85 -27.11
C GLY A 601 -17.70 -37.70 -27.06
N PHE A 602 -17.99 -36.72 -26.21
CA PHE A 602 -17.18 -35.51 -26.04
C PHE A 602 -15.77 -35.84 -25.54
N TYR A 603 -15.66 -36.79 -24.57
CA TYR A 603 -14.36 -37.23 -24.06
C TYR A 603 -13.49 -37.87 -25.14
N ALA A 604 -14.05 -38.79 -25.94
CA ALA A 604 -13.32 -39.46 -27.02
C ALA A 604 -12.81 -38.43 -28.06
N ASN A 605 -13.63 -37.45 -28.42
CA ASN A 605 -13.22 -36.37 -29.31
C ASN A 605 -12.09 -35.47 -28.70
N LEU A 606 -12.19 -35.14 -27.42
CA LEU A 606 -11.17 -34.37 -26.70
C LEU A 606 -9.84 -35.17 -26.63
N TYR A 607 -9.94 -36.45 -26.31
CA TYR A 607 -8.80 -37.35 -26.25
C TYR A 607 -8.07 -37.46 -27.59
N ASN A 608 -8.81 -37.80 -28.66
CA ASN A 608 -8.23 -37.93 -30.00
C ASN A 608 -7.61 -36.61 -30.49
N SER A 609 -8.26 -35.48 -30.26
CA SER A 609 -7.74 -34.18 -30.70
C SER A 609 -6.46 -33.72 -29.98
N GLN A 610 -6.26 -34.15 -28.73
CA GLN A 610 -5.11 -33.73 -27.94
C GLN A 610 -3.96 -34.73 -27.90
N PHE A 611 -4.23 -36.04 -28.07
CA PHE A 611 -3.29 -37.10 -27.76
C PHE A 611 -3.03 -38.11 -28.89
N GLU A 612 -3.87 -38.18 -29.93
CA GLU A 612 -3.72 -39.13 -31.04
C GLU A 612 -2.39 -38.96 -31.80
N HIS A 613 -1.88 -37.73 -31.90
CA HIS A 613 -0.58 -37.45 -32.50
C HIS A 613 0.64 -37.73 -31.60
N ALA A 614 0.43 -38.00 -30.32
CA ALA A 614 1.52 -38.31 -29.38
C ALA A 614 1.85 -39.82 -29.34
N GLU A 615 0.91 -40.69 -29.65
CA GLU A 615 1.11 -42.15 -29.74
C GLU A 615 1.81 -42.59 -31.07
N GLU A 616 1.66 -41.83 -32.16
CA GLU A 616 2.37 -42.09 -33.44
C GLU A 616 3.85 -41.70 -33.40
N SER A 617 4.30 -40.96 -32.36
CA SER A 617 5.67 -40.43 -32.25
C SER A 617 6.51 -41.11 -31.17
N ALA A 618 5.99 -42.10 -30.46
CA ALA A 618 6.66 -42.91 -29.43
C ALA A 618 6.92 -44.34 -29.89
#